data_b6c8c08f1aaa9c899f032118f8640089
#
_entry.id   b6c8c08f1aaa9c899f032118f8640089
#
_cell.length_a   1.000
_cell.length_b   1.000
_cell.length_c   1.000
_cell.angle_alpha   90.00
_cell.angle_beta   90.00
_cell.angle_gamma   90.00
#
_symmetry.space_group_name_H-M   'P 1'
#
loop_
_entity.id
_entity.type
_entity.pdbx_description
1 polymer ?
#
loop_
_entity_poly.entity_id
_entity_poly.type
_entity_poly.pdbx_seq_one_letter_code
_entity_poly.pdbx_strand_id
1 'polypeptide(L)'
;MEALVTIIAVGAYAERQYQRQDGTPEYFKSRGVTMKRGGDVIYGEMTGELASKNRETVYDTNRLYVAKGFWKRRTWQDKNGEERHENAFYITDLQTL
;
A
#
# COMPACT_ATOMS: atom_id res chain seq x y z
N MET A 1 7.66 10.67 4.04
CA MET A 1 8.94 9.97 3.97
C MET A 1 9.31 9.69 2.53
N GLU A 2 10.57 9.79 2.22
CA GLU A 2 11.11 9.45 0.91
C GLU A 2 12.30 8.52 1.11
N ALA A 3 12.35 7.41 0.39
CA ALA A 3 13.39 6.42 0.56
C ALA A 3 13.77 5.74 -0.76
N LEU A 4 15.06 5.38 -0.87
CA LEU A 4 15.55 4.49 -1.92
C LEU A 4 15.30 3.05 -1.51
N VAL A 5 14.60 2.32 -2.35
CA VAL A 5 14.20 0.94 -2.04
C VAL A 5 14.39 0.03 -3.26
N THR A 6 14.54 -1.26 -2.99
CA THR A 6 14.31 -2.30 -3.99
C THR A 6 12.94 -2.91 -3.72
N ILE A 7 12.30 -3.42 -4.77
CA ILE A 7 11.00 -4.07 -4.62
C ILE A 7 11.21 -5.57 -4.54
N ILE A 8 10.72 -6.19 -3.46
CA ILE A 8 10.84 -7.63 -3.25
C ILE A 8 9.66 -8.37 -3.88
N ALA A 9 8.46 -7.85 -3.67
CA ALA A 9 7.24 -8.47 -4.15
C ALA A 9 6.13 -7.42 -4.30
N VAL A 10 5.22 -7.67 -5.22
CA VAL A 10 4.05 -6.83 -5.44
C VAL A 10 2.83 -7.73 -5.42
N GLY A 11 1.86 -7.37 -4.59
CA GLY A 11 0.60 -8.11 -4.50
C GLY A 11 -0.33 -7.82 -5.66
N ALA A 12 -1.42 -8.53 -5.71
CA ALA A 12 -2.46 -8.30 -6.69
C ALA A 12 -3.24 -7.03 -6.36
N TYR A 13 -3.71 -6.36 -7.40
CA TYR A 13 -4.64 -5.25 -7.24
C TYR A 13 -5.97 -5.78 -6.70
N ALA A 14 -6.54 -5.07 -5.74
CA ALA A 14 -7.82 -5.43 -5.14
C ALA A 14 -8.75 -4.22 -5.08
N GLU A 15 -10.03 -4.49 -5.31
CA GLU A 15 -11.09 -3.52 -5.09
C GLU A 15 -12.08 -4.09 -4.10
N ARG A 16 -12.49 -3.27 -3.13
CA ARG A 16 -13.51 -3.64 -2.18
C ARG A 16 -14.59 -2.59 -2.16
N GLN A 17 -15.84 -3.01 -2.35
CA GLN A 17 -16.98 -2.13 -2.25
C GLN A 17 -17.39 -1.95 -0.81
N TYR A 18 -17.69 -0.72 -0.43
CA TYR A 18 -18.29 -0.41 0.86
C TYR A 18 -19.37 0.65 0.68
N GLN A 19 -20.29 0.73 1.62
CA GLN A 19 -21.33 1.74 1.59
C GLN A 19 -20.93 2.95 2.45
N ARG A 20 -21.10 4.13 1.90
CA ARG A 20 -20.98 5.37 2.66
C ARG A 20 -22.17 5.51 3.63
N GLN A 21 -22.07 6.42 4.57
CA GLN A 21 -23.15 6.68 5.52
C GLN A 21 -24.44 7.11 4.82
N ASP A 22 -24.33 7.75 3.66
CA ASP A 22 -25.48 8.17 2.85
C ASP A 22 -26.04 7.05 1.96
N GLY A 23 -25.49 5.83 2.04
CA GLY A 23 -25.93 4.69 1.24
C GLY A 23 -25.30 4.60 -0.14
N THR A 24 -24.48 5.58 -0.54
CA THR A 24 -23.81 5.55 -1.85
C THR A 24 -22.71 4.51 -1.85
N PRO A 25 -22.65 3.63 -2.88
CA PRO A 25 -21.55 2.67 -2.98
C PRO A 25 -20.23 3.37 -3.33
N GLU A 26 -19.16 2.93 -2.69
CA GLU A 26 -17.82 3.43 -2.96
C GLU A 26 -16.85 2.25 -3.00
N TYR A 27 -15.75 2.39 -3.73
CA TYR A 27 -14.76 1.35 -3.89
C TYR A 27 -13.46 1.74 -3.23
N PHE A 28 -12.95 0.85 -2.38
CA PHE A 28 -11.61 0.96 -1.83
C PHE A 28 -10.67 0.16 -2.73
N LYS A 29 -9.66 0.84 -3.26
CA LYS A 29 -8.70 0.26 -4.20
C LYS A 29 -7.34 0.17 -3.52
N SER A 30 -6.69 -0.98 -3.67
CA SER A 30 -5.38 -1.17 -3.04
C SER A 30 -4.50 -2.14 -3.81
N ARG A 31 -3.19 -1.98 -3.65
CA ARG A 31 -2.18 -2.92 -4.12
C ARG A 31 -0.99 -2.85 -3.17
N GLY A 32 -0.63 -3.99 -2.57
CA GLY A 32 0.49 -4.05 -1.64
C GLY A 32 1.83 -4.16 -2.34
N VAL A 33 2.85 -3.52 -1.78
CA VAL A 33 4.22 -3.57 -2.29
C VAL A 33 5.16 -3.83 -1.12
N THR A 34 5.91 -4.92 -1.20
CA THR A 34 6.95 -5.22 -0.22
C THR A 34 8.27 -4.67 -0.73
N MET A 35 8.90 -3.81 0.05
CA MET A 35 10.11 -3.10 -0.32
C MET A 35 11.22 -3.38 0.67
N LYS A 36 12.46 -3.22 0.22
CA LYS A 36 13.63 -3.35 1.08
C LYS A 36 14.46 -2.08 1.00
N ARG A 37 14.77 -1.53 2.18
CA ARG A 37 15.66 -0.39 2.33
C ARG A 37 16.84 -0.83 3.21
N GLY A 38 18.00 -1.07 2.59
CA GLY A 38 19.13 -1.63 3.30
C GLY A 38 18.75 -2.99 3.89
N GLY A 39 18.85 -3.14 5.21
CA GLY A 39 18.44 -4.36 5.92
C GLY A 39 16.99 -4.42 6.33
N ASP A 40 16.22 -3.34 6.12
CA ASP A 40 14.84 -3.23 6.60
C ASP A 40 13.83 -3.58 5.52
N VAL A 41 12.82 -4.34 5.89
CA VAL A 41 11.69 -4.66 5.02
C VAL A 41 10.52 -3.74 5.37
N ILE A 42 9.97 -3.09 4.34
CA ILE A 42 8.84 -2.18 4.49
C ILE A 42 7.66 -2.74 3.69
N TYR A 43 6.54 -2.92 4.36
CA TYR A 43 5.29 -3.32 3.70
C TYR A 43 4.49 -2.05 3.40
N GLY A 44 4.43 -1.71 2.12
CA GLY A 44 3.74 -0.52 1.67
C GLY A 44 2.44 -0.85 0.97
N GLU A 45 1.58 0.15 0.86
CA GLU A 45 0.29 -0.02 0.19
C GLU A 45 0.01 1.18 -0.70
N MET A 46 -0.28 0.91 -1.97
CA MET A 46 -0.84 1.89 -2.87
C MET A 46 -2.35 1.86 -2.71
N THR A 47 -2.98 3.02 -2.67
CA THR A 47 -4.44 3.13 -2.52
C THR A 47 -5.02 4.07 -3.56
N GLY A 48 -6.34 3.99 -3.77
CA GLY A 48 -7.08 4.89 -4.62
C GLY A 48 -6.57 4.92 -6.06
N GLU A 49 -6.40 6.10 -6.61
CA GLU A 49 -5.98 6.29 -8.00
C GLU A 49 -4.59 5.73 -8.30
N LEU A 50 -3.67 5.84 -7.35
CA LEU A 50 -2.33 5.30 -7.54
C LEU A 50 -2.38 3.79 -7.73
N ALA A 51 -3.18 3.10 -6.92
CA ALA A 51 -3.38 1.66 -7.05
C ALA A 51 -4.04 1.30 -8.37
N SER A 52 -5.10 2.02 -8.75
CA SER A 52 -5.84 1.81 -9.99
C SER A 52 -4.95 2.03 -11.23
N LYS A 53 -4.18 3.10 -11.21
CA LYS A 53 -3.26 3.47 -12.29
C LYS A 53 -2.15 2.42 -12.48
N ASN A 54 -1.71 1.80 -11.40
CA ASN A 54 -0.63 0.82 -11.39
C ASN A 54 -1.11 -0.62 -11.19
N ARG A 55 -2.38 -0.90 -11.44
CA ARG A 55 -2.98 -2.22 -11.17
C ARG A 55 -2.32 -3.37 -11.92
N GLU A 56 -1.73 -3.11 -13.07
CA GLU A 56 -1.07 -4.12 -13.90
C GLU A 56 0.42 -3.85 -14.08
N THR A 57 0.95 -2.84 -13.40
CA THR A 57 2.36 -2.48 -13.52
C THR A 57 3.23 -3.61 -12.99
N VAL A 58 4.23 -4.00 -13.78
CA VAL A 58 5.26 -4.96 -13.41
C VAL A 58 6.49 -4.18 -12.96
N TYR A 59 6.94 -4.44 -11.74
CA TYR A 59 8.11 -3.78 -11.18
C TYR A 59 9.34 -4.68 -11.29
N ASP A 60 10.46 -4.08 -11.67
CA ASP A 60 11.73 -4.78 -11.76
C ASP A 60 12.34 -4.92 -10.37
N THR A 61 12.52 -6.16 -9.90
CA THR A 61 13.06 -6.44 -8.57
C THR A 61 14.56 -6.15 -8.47
N ASN A 62 15.23 -5.86 -9.58
CA ASN A 62 16.67 -5.56 -9.63
C ASN A 62 16.97 -4.08 -9.77
N ARG A 63 15.97 -3.21 -9.73
CA ARG A 63 16.13 -1.77 -9.86
C ARG A 63 15.92 -1.07 -8.54
N LEU A 64 16.51 0.12 -8.44
CA LEU A 64 16.23 1.04 -7.35
C LEU A 64 15.04 1.92 -7.70
N TYR A 65 14.21 2.15 -6.71
CA TYR A 65 13.04 3.03 -6.81
C TYR A 65 13.09 4.07 -5.71
N VAL A 66 12.52 5.23 -6.00
CA VAL A 66 12.24 6.24 -4.99
C VAL A 66 10.80 6.06 -4.55
N ALA A 67 10.61 5.67 -3.30
CA ALA A 67 9.29 5.51 -2.70
C ALA A 67 9.01 6.73 -1.83
N LYS A 68 7.87 7.38 -2.08
CA LYS A 68 7.38 8.48 -1.27
C LYS A 68 6.09 8.03 -0.59
N GLY A 69 5.92 8.43 0.65
CA GLY A 69 4.73 8.06 1.37
C GLY A 69 4.73 8.54 2.81
N PHE A 70 3.78 8.05 3.55
CA PHE A 70 3.62 8.41 4.95
C PHE A 70 3.17 7.22 5.78
N TRP A 71 3.51 7.25 7.07
CA TRP A 71 3.06 6.27 8.03
C TRP A 71 1.74 6.72 8.65
N LYS A 72 0.80 5.78 8.77
CA LYS A 72 -0.47 6.03 9.42
C LYS A 72 -0.80 4.86 10.33
N ARG A 73 -1.24 5.17 11.54
CA ARG A 73 -1.73 4.14 12.46
C ARG A 73 -3.10 3.67 12.00
N ARG A 74 -3.25 2.36 11.89
CA ARG A 74 -4.49 1.72 11.50
C ARG A 74 -5.00 0.88 12.66
N THR A 75 -6.29 1.01 12.97
CA THR A 75 -6.93 0.32 14.08
C THR A 75 -8.15 -0.43 13.56
N TRP A 76 -8.30 -1.67 13.97
CA TRP A 76 -9.47 -2.48 13.63
C TRP A 76 -9.80 -3.46 14.75
N GLN A 77 -10.98 -4.06 14.70
CA GLN A 77 -11.36 -5.13 15.59
C GLN A 77 -11.17 -6.47 14.89
N ASP A 78 -10.57 -7.42 15.59
CA ASP A 78 -10.39 -8.77 15.06
C ASP A 78 -11.67 -9.62 15.28
N LYS A 79 -11.61 -10.90 14.93
CA LYS A 79 -12.74 -11.82 15.02
C LYS A 79 -13.23 -12.00 16.45
N ASN A 80 -12.38 -11.79 17.45
CA ASN A 80 -12.68 -11.91 18.86
C ASN A 80 -13.15 -10.60 19.49
N GLY A 81 -13.30 -9.54 18.68
CA GLY A 81 -13.67 -8.21 19.16
C GLY A 81 -12.53 -7.45 19.81
N GLU A 82 -11.30 -7.96 19.77
CA GLU A 82 -10.14 -7.28 20.31
C GLU A 82 -9.66 -6.18 19.38
N GLU A 83 -9.30 -5.03 19.96
CA GLU A 83 -8.75 -3.93 19.19
C GLU A 83 -7.30 -4.22 18.79
N ARG A 84 -7.02 -4.09 17.51
CA ARG A 84 -5.69 -4.28 16.95
C ARG A 84 -5.20 -3.00 16.33
N HIS A 85 -3.88 -2.80 16.37
CA HIS A 85 -3.21 -1.62 15.84
C HIS A 85 -2.02 -2.03 14.99
N GLU A 86 -1.78 -1.29 13.92
CA GLU A 86 -0.54 -1.41 13.17
C GLU A 86 -0.17 -0.07 12.56
N ASN A 87 1.13 0.12 12.29
CA ASN A 87 1.60 1.23 11.51
C ASN A 87 1.68 0.78 10.06
N ALA A 88 0.91 1.42 9.19
CA ALA A 88 0.88 1.11 7.77
C ALA A 88 1.59 2.21 6.99
N PHE A 89 2.39 1.82 6.00
CA PHE A 89 3.05 2.76 5.11
C PHE A 89 2.21 2.92 3.84
N TYR A 90 1.69 4.11 3.62
CA TYR A 90 0.92 4.42 2.41
C TYR A 90 1.82 5.10 1.40
N ILE A 91 1.93 4.47 0.24
CA ILE A 91 2.77 4.95 -0.86
C ILE A 91 2.00 6.02 -1.62
N THR A 92 2.58 7.21 -1.77
CA THR A 92 2.02 8.29 -2.56
C THR A 92 2.66 8.39 -3.94
N ASP A 93 3.87 7.86 -4.09
CA ASP A 93 4.57 7.83 -5.36
C ASP A 93 5.65 6.74 -5.33
N LEU A 94 5.87 6.09 -6.46
CA LEU A 94 6.86 5.03 -6.60
C LEU A 94 7.44 5.11 -8.01
N GLN A 95 8.66 5.62 -8.14
CA GLN A 95 9.30 5.87 -9.42
C GLN A 95 10.68 5.24 -9.49
N THR A 96 11.09 4.86 -10.69
CA THR A 96 12.47 4.41 -10.93
C THR A 96 13.43 5.55 -10.67
N LEU A 97 14.58 5.19 -10.14
CA LEU A 97 15.66 6.14 -9.94
C LEU A 97 16.25 6.56 -11.31
#